data_f54c45f59e6b7f4267676f3eaf53edb2
#
_entry.id   f54c45f59e6b7f4267676f3eaf53edb2
#
_cell.length_a   1.000
_cell.length_b   1.000
_cell.length_c   1.000
_cell.angle_alpha   90.00
_cell.angle_beta   90.00
_cell.angle_gamma   90.00
#
_symmetry.space_group_name_H-M   'P 1'
#
loop_
_entity.id
_entity.type
_entity.pdbx_description
1 polymer ?
#
loop_
_entity_poly.entity_id
_entity_poly.type
_entity_poly.pdbx_seq_one_letter_code
_entity_poly.pdbx_strand_id
1 'polypeptide(L)'
;MARRPLPHTHRARRSCAAPEHPGSAVASLGTPAGQVSAAAVFCQAPAHRNKETLVTSASLETFLAGVARRDPDQPEFLQAVKEVMMTLWPFVEQHPRYGEQALLERLVEPERVIQFRVAWTDDRGQVQVNRGFRVQHSSAIGPYKGGMRLHPTVNLSVLKFLGFEQTLKNALTTLPMGGGKGGSDFDPKGKSDGEVMRFCQALMTELYRHLGPDTDVPAGDIGVGAREVGFMAGMMKKLSNSSASVFTGKGMAFGGSLMRPEATGYGTVYFAQEMLHRRGRDFSGLRVLLSGSGNVAQYAAEKAIELGAKVLTVSDSGGVLHYPKGMNSEQLSALMAFKNEARGRLAEFAAEQDLHFEAGRTPWHVPADVALPCATQNELDGNDAERLLANGVFCVAEGANMPATLDAVDRFLAARILYAPGKASNAGGVATSGLEMSQNAMRMSWHHAEVDEKLHAIMKDIHGNCIHYGQKADGFINYVEGANVAGFVKVADAMLAQGVV
;
A
#
# COMPACT_ATOMS: atom_id res chain seq x y z
N MET A 1 67.10 -6.90 -8.93
CA MET A 1 67.85 -5.67 -9.29
C MET A 1 67.08 -4.44 -8.84
N ALA A 2 67.64 -3.81 -7.89
CA ALA A 2 67.68 -2.45 -7.43
C ALA A 2 66.43 -1.55 -7.57
N ARG A 3 65.88 -1.17 -6.44
CA ARG A 3 65.02 -0.04 -6.16
C ARG A 3 65.79 1.27 -6.31
N ARG A 4 65.12 2.33 -6.83
CA ARG A 4 65.47 3.72 -6.53
C ARG A 4 64.21 4.49 -6.06
N PRO A 5 64.32 5.34 -5.02
CA PRO A 5 63.22 6.14 -4.48
C PRO A 5 63.16 7.51 -5.12
N LEU A 6 61.98 8.13 -5.15
CA LEU A 6 61.73 9.52 -5.54
C LEU A 6 61.58 10.43 -4.30
N PRO A 7 61.92 11.72 -4.38
CA PRO A 7 62.12 12.57 -3.21
C PRO A 7 60.85 13.28 -2.72
N HIS A 8 60.86 13.54 -1.41
CA HIS A 8 59.92 14.38 -0.69
C HIS A 8 60.12 15.86 -1.05
N THR A 9 59.02 16.56 -1.38
CA THR A 9 58.97 18.02 -1.35
C THR A 9 57.98 18.48 -0.29
N HIS A 10 58.52 19.13 0.75
CA HIS A 10 57.79 19.92 1.72
C HIS A 10 57.11 21.11 1.02
N ARG A 11 55.83 21.33 1.30
CA ARG A 11 55.21 22.61 1.08
C ARG A 11 54.43 23.05 2.31
N ALA A 12 54.78 24.28 2.70
CA ALA A 12 54.44 24.98 3.91
C ALA A 12 52.95 25.21 4.14
N ARG A 13 52.56 25.14 5.40
CA ARG A 13 51.28 25.64 5.93
C ARG A 13 51.28 27.18 5.82
N ARG A 14 50.23 27.74 5.19
CA ARG A 14 49.86 29.14 5.41
C ARG A 14 48.52 29.16 6.16
N SER A 15 48.58 29.71 7.36
CA SER A 15 47.47 30.15 8.17
C SER A 15 46.84 31.41 7.54
N CYS A 16 45.51 31.40 7.36
CA CYS A 16 44.78 32.65 7.12
C CYS A 16 43.91 32.92 8.34
N ALA A 17 44.20 34.05 8.97
CA ALA A 17 43.49 34.64 10.08
C ALA A 17 42.15 35.25 9.61
N ALA A 18 41.15 35.25 10.50
CA ALA A 18 39.88 35.93 10.34
C ALA A 18 40.02 37.45 10.53
N PRO A 19 39.23 38.28 9.86
CA PRO A 19 39.18 39.71 10.16
C PRO A 19 38.17 40.02 11.26
N GLU A 20 38.63 40.86 12.21
CA GLU A 20 37.84 41.42 13.30
C GLU A 20 36.91 42.56 12.82
N HIS A 21 35.77 42.67 13.49
CA HIS A 21 34.84 43.79 13.36
C HIS A 21 35.32 45.01 14.15
N PRO A 22 35.16 46.26 13.64
CA PRO A 22 35.30 47.46 14.46
C PRO A 22 33.93 47.90 15.00
N GLY A 23 34.02 48.40 16.23
CA GLY A 23 32.94 48.72 17.14
C GLY A 23 32.17 50.03 16.85
N SER A 24 31.16 50.13 17.62
CA SER A 24 30.16 51.17 17.82
C SER A 24 30.68 52.61 17.99
N ALA A 25 29.97 53.57 17.42
CA ALA A 25 29.93 54.96 17.91
C ALA A 25 28.47 55.41 18.05
N VAL A 26 28.13 55.74 19.28
CA VAL A 26 26.87 56.36 19.70
C VAL A 26 26.99 57.87 19.44
N ALA A 27 26.03 58.47 18.74
CA ALA A 27 25.84 59.92 18.74
C ALA A 27 24.36 60.22 19.01
N SER A 28 24.16 60.80 20.18
CA SER A 28 22.92 61.44 20.62
C SER A 28 22.78 62.83 19.99
N LEU A 29 21.62 63.12 19.38
CA LEU A 29 21.19 64.52 19.20
C LEU A 29 19.66 64.58 19.29
N GLY A 30 19.24 65.60 20.00
CA GLY A 30 18.01 65.91 20.64
C GLY A 30 16.79 66.19 19.75
N THR A 31 15.68 66.13 20.43
CA THR A 31 14.34 66.52 20.02
C THR A 31 14.19 68.01 19.72
N PRO A 32 13.20 68.40 18.89
CA PRO A 32 12.10 69.13 19.45
C PRO A 32 10.71 68.63 19.05
N ALA A 33 9.80 68.87 19.97
CA ALA A 33 8.41 68.55 19.93
C ALA A 33 7.63 69.26 18.81
N GLY A 34 6.88 68.48 18.04
CA GLY A 34 5.81 68.96 17.17
C GLY A 34 4.55 68.14 17.39
N GLN A 35 3.58 68.74 18.06
CA GLN A 35 2.26 68.18 18.21
C GLN A 35 1.58 67.98 16.83
N VAL A 36 1.31 66.77 16.45
CA VAL A 36 0.37 66.46 15.38
C VAL A 36 -0.77 65.59 15.98
N SER A 37 -1.94 66.20 15.98
CA SER A 37 -3.22 65.61 16.40
C SER A 37 -3.44 64.27 15.70
N ALA A 38 -3.46 63.18 16.44
CA ALA A 38 -3.88 61.88 15.96
C ALA A 38 -5.40 61.84 15.87
N ALA A 39 -5.96 62.01 14.69
CA ALA A 39 -7.30 61.60 14.39
C ALA A 39 -7.36 60.07 14.45
N ALA A 40 -7.98 59.53 15.50
CA ALA A 40 -8.26 58.14 15.65
C ALA A 40 -9.23 57.69 14.57
N VAL A 41 -8.70 57.09 13.50
CA VAL A 41 -9.49 56.29 12.60
C VAL A 41 -9.83 54.98 13.33
N PHE A 42 -10.99 54.99 13.92
CA PHE A 42 -11.62 53.74 14.39
C PHE A 42 -11.88 52.85 13.17
N CYS A 43 -10.93 51.97 12.85
CA CYS A 43 -11.27 50.78 12.06
C CYS A 43 -12.25 49.97 12.90
N GLN A 44 -13.54 50.10 12.65
CA GLN A 44 -14.54 49.17 13.12
C GLN A 44 -14.15 47.78 12.54
N ALA A 45 -13.70 46.90 13.44
CA ALA A 45 -13.63 45.46 13.14
C ALA A 45 -15.01 45.04 12.58
N PRO A 46 -15.03 44.31 11.47
CA PRO A 46 -16.30 43.80 10.97
C PRO A 46 -16.91 42.94 12.07
N ALA A 47 -18.15 43.25 12.41
CA ALA A 47 -18.95 42.49 13.34
C ALA A 47 -18.79 41.01 13.01
N HIS A 48 -18.39 40.21 14.00
CA HIS A 48 -18.52 38.76 13.90
C HIS A 48 -19.98 38.46 13.54
N ARG A 49 -20.25 38.37 12.25
CA ARG A 49 -21.40 37.60 11.80
C ARG A 49 -21.13 36.20 12.33
N ASN A 50 -21.95 35.76 13.27
CA ASN A 50 -22.19 34.36 13.51
C ASN A 50 -22.48 33.78 12.11
N LYS A 51 -21.44 33.26 11.46
CA LYS A 51 -21.60 32.26 10.47
C LYS A 51 -22.11 31.04 11.25
N GLU A 52 -23.41 30.99 11.48
CA GLU A 52 -24.10 29.71 11.37
C GLU A 52 -23.62 29.20 10.01
N THR A 53 -22.64 28.37 10.05
CA THR A 53 -22.05 27.72 8.90
C THR A 53 -23.18 26.86 8.37
N LEU A 54 -23.87 27.35 7.39
CA LEU A 54 -24.54 26.52 6.41
C LEU A 54 -23.43 25.65 5.82
N VAL A 55 -23.04 24.59 6.53
CA VAL A 55 -22.66 23.35 5.89
C VAL A 55 -23.96 22.97 5.18
N THR A 56 -24.15 23.46 3.98
CA THR A 56 -25.03 22.79 3.03
C THR A 56 -24.44 21.39 2.97
N SER A 57 -25.03 20.47 3.73
CA SER A 57 -24.76 19.06 3.59
C SER A 57 -25.15 18.71 2.16
N ALA A 58 -24.18 18.85 1.24
CA ALA A 58 -24.29 18.16 -0.01
C ALA A 58 -24.52 16.72 0.40
N SER A 59 -25.68 16.16 0.10
CA SER A 59 -25.94 14.76 0.44
C SER A 59 -24.85 13.92 -0.20
N LEU A 60 -24.53 12.78 0.37
CA LEU A 60 -23.61 11.80 -0.25
C LEU A 60 -23.95 11.61 -1.74
N GLU A 61 -25.23 11.55 -2.07
CA GLU A 61 -25.71 11.43 -3.47
C GLU A 61 -25.27 12.61 -4.34
N THR A 62 -25.38 13.84 -3.82
CA THR A 62 -24.96 15.04 -4.57
C THR A 62 -23.44 15.03 -4.80
N PHE A 63 -22.66 14.62 -3.80
CA PHE A 63 -21.22 14.47 -3.91
C PHE A 63 -20.85 13.41 -4.97
N LEU A 64 -21.43 12.20 -4.89
CA LEU A 64 -21.19 11.11 -5.84
C LEU A 64 -21.60 11.49 -7.25
N ALA A 65 -22.75 12.18 -7.43
CA ALA A 65 -23.17 12.71 -8.73
C ALA A 65 -22.17 13.76 -9.26
N GLY A 66 -21.54 14.53 -8.39
CA GLY A 66 -20.47 15.46 -8.73
C GLY A 66 -19.24 14.76 -9.30
N VAL A 67 -18.79 13.69 -8.64
CA VAL A 67 -17.67 12.86 -9.11
C VAL A 67 -18.01 12.18 -10.43
N ALA A 68 -19.21 11.59 -10.55
CA ALA A 68 -19.63 10.91 -11.78
C ALA A 68 -19.71 11.85 -13.00
N ARG A 69 -20.06 13.12 -12.80
CA ARG A 69 -20.03 14.11 -13.91
C ARG A 69 -18.64 14.44 -14.41
N ARG A 70 -17.62 14.37 -13.52
CA ARG A 70 -16.21 14.61 -13.91
C ARG A 70 -15.58 13.39 -14.56
N ASP A 71 -15.97 12.20 -14.16
CA ASP A 71 -15.40 10.93 -14.58
C ASP A 71 -16.44 9.95 -15.15
N PRO A 72 -17.21 10.32 -16.19
CA PRO A 72 -18.37 9.54 -16.65
C PRO A 72 -17.98 8.14 -17.17
N ASP A 73 -16.77 7.97 -17.69
CA ASP A 73 -16.28 6.73 -18.30
C ASP A 73 -15.31 5.94 -17.38
N GLN A 74 -15.43 6.13 -16.05
CA GLN A 74 -14.52 5.50 -15.09
C GLN A 74 -15.25 4.66 -14.03
N PRO A 75 -15.92 3.57 -14.43
CA PRO A 75 -16.82 2.82 -13.55
C PRO A 75 -16.12 2.19 -12.33
N GLU A 76 -14.91 1.66 -12.48
CA GLU A 76 -14.16 1.06 -11.36
C GLU A 76 -13.76 2.13 -10.32
N PHE A 77 -13.38 3.32 -10.79
CA PHE A 77 -13.07 4.44 -9.91
C PHE A 77 -14.30 4.93 -9.17
N LEU A 78 -15.42 5.12 -9.87
CA LEU A 78 -16.69 5.58 -9.29
C LEU A 78 -17.21 4.59 -8.24
N GLN A 79 -17.07 3.29 -8.48
CA GLN A 79 -17.45 2.26 -7.52
C GLN A 79 -16.60 2.38 -6.24
N ALA A 80 -15.29 2.47 -6.36
CA ALA A 80 -14.39 2.57 -5.21
C ALA A 80 -14.65 3.85 -4.38
N VAL A 81 -14.87 4.99 -5.04
CA VAL A 81 -15.24 6.24 -4.35
C VAL A 81 -16.55 6.05 -3.60
N LYS A 82 -17.57 5.46 -4.21
CA LYS A 82 -18.87 5.20 -3.56
C LYS A 82 -18.70 4.33 -2.32
N GLU A 83 -18.00 3.21 -2.41
CA GLU A 83 -17.78 2.27 -1.30
C GLU A 83 -17.07 2.93 -0.11
N VAL A 84 -16.02 3.67 -0.37
CA VAL A 84 -15.27 4.39 0.66
C VAL A 84 -16.13 5.51 1.28
N MET A 85 -16.80 6.32 0.46
CA MET A 85 -17.59 7.44 0.93
C MET A 85 -18.84 7.00 1.71
N MET A 86 -19.48 5.89 1.36
CA MET A 86 -20.57 5.32 2.17
C MET A 86 -20.14 5.03 3.61
N THR A 87 -18.89 4.63 3.80
CA THR A 87 -18.33 4.36 5.12
C THR A 87 -17.88 5.64 5.84
N LEU A 88 -17.32 6.60 5.10
CA LEU A 88 -16.77 7.83 5.69
C LEU A 88 -17.82 8.89 5.98
N TRP A 89 -18.90 8.93 5.23
CA TRP A 89 -19.88 10.02 5.28
C TRP A 89 -20.46 10.25 6.67
N PRO A 90 -20.92 9.20 7.41
CA PRO A 90 -21.42 9.38 8.78
C PRO A 90 -20.37 9.96 9.73
N PHE A 91 -19.09 9.63 9.52
CA PHE A 91 -17.99 10.18 10.30
C PHE A 91 -17.74 11.65 9.98
N VAL A 92 -17.76 12.03 8.71
CA VAL A 92 -17.58 13.42 8.27
C VAL A 92 -18.72 14.33 8.77
N GLU A 93 -19.96 13.85 8.75
CA GLU A 93 -21.11 14.59 9.30
C GLU A 93 -20.95 14.90 10.81
N GLN A 94 -20.33 13.99 11.56
CA GLN A 94 -20.04 14.17 12.98
C GLN A 94 -18.81 15.06 13.23
N HIS A 95 -17.98 15.31 12.19
CA HIS A 95 -16.74 16.06 12.28
C HIS A 95 -16.67 17.15 11.20
N PRO A 96 -17.39 18.28 11.36
CA PRO A 96 -17.59 19.30 10.31
C PRO A 96 -16.30 19.85 9.69
N ARG A 97 -15.18 19.83 10.43
CA ARG A 97 -13.86 20.27 9.92
C ARG A 97 -13.43 19.55 8.64
N TYR A 98 -13.87 18.31 8.43
CA TYR A 98 -13.56 17.52 7.23
C TYR A 98 -14.49 17.85 6.04
N GLY A 99 -15.53 18.66 6.24
CA GLY A 99 -16.34 19.23 5.16
C GLY A 99 -15.82 20.57 4.65
N GLU A 100 -14.74 21.10 5.26
CA GLU A 100 -14.17 22.40 4.87
C GLU A 100 -13.17 22.29 3.72
N GLN A 101 -12.88 23.41 3.04
CA GLN A 101 -11.84 23.55 2.01
C GLN A 101 -11.97 22.57 0.84
N ALA A 102 -13.18 22.11 0.51
CA ALA A 102 -13.44 21.08 -0.51
C ALA A 102 -12.54 19.83 -0.31
N LEU A 103 -12.32 19.44 0.95
CA LEU A 103 -11.39 18.37 1.31
C LEU A 103 -11.74 17.04 0.64
N LEU A 104 -13.03 16.68 0.63
CA LEU A 104 -13.49 15.41 0.04
C LEU A 104 -13.35 15.40 -1.48
N GLU A 105 -13.63 16.53 -2.14
CA GLU A 105 -13.41 16.68 -3.57
C GLU A 105 -11.92 16.59 -3.94
N ARG A 106 -11.05 17.19 -3.13
CA ARG A 106 -9.58 17.09 -3.29
C ARG A 106 -9.07 15.68 -3.00
N LEU A 107 -9.66 14.99 -2.04
CA LEU A 107 -9.26 13.64 -1.68
C LEU A 107 -9.52 12.62 -2.81
N VAL A 108 -10.62 12.77 -3.54
CA VAL A 108 -10.97 11.84 -4.63
C VAL A 108 -10.36 12.26 -5.98
N GLU A 109 -9.90 13.50 -6.13
CA GLU A 109 -9.24 13.94 -7.36
C GLU A 109 -7.74 13.71 -7.26
N PRO A 110 -7.12 12.93 -8.19
CA PRO A 110 -5.66 12.77 -8.21
C PRO A 110 -4.95 14.10 -8.40
N GLU A 111 -3.83 14.31 -7.70
CA GLU A 111 -3.01 15.52 -7.90
C GLU A 111 -2.46 15.59 -9.32
N ARG A 112 -2.12 14.44 -9.93
CA ARG A 112 -1.64 14.35 -11.32
C ARG A 112 -1.96 13.01 -11.95
N VAL A 113 -2.26 13.06 -13.25
CA VAL A 113 -2.33 11.87 -14.11
C VAL A 113 -1.37 12.08 -15.27
N ILE A 114 -0.44 11.15 -15.44
CA ILE A 114 0.52 11.13 -16.53
C ILE A 114 0.15 9.95 -17.44
N GLN A 115 -0.23 10.25 -18.68
CA GLN A 115 -0.51 9.26 -19.71
C GLN A 115 0.42 9.46 -20.88
N PHE A 116 1.02 8.39 -21.38
CA PHE A 116 2.01 8.46 -22.45
C PHE A 116 1.99 7.21 -23.33
N ARG A 117 2.57 7.34 -24.52
CA ARG A 117 2.78 6.24 -25.46
C ARG A 117 4.08 5.51 -25.13
N VAL A 118 4.04 4.18 -25.15
CA VAL A 118 5.22 3.31 -25.02
C VAL A 118 5.41 2.58 -26.34
N ALA A 119 6.41 2.98 -27.12
CA ALA A 119 6.81 2.29 -28.35
C ALA A 119 8.05 1.42 -28.08
N TRP A 120 7.98 0.15 -28.44
CA TRP A 120 9.05 -0.82 -28.21
C TRP A 120 9.13 -1.85 -29.37
N THR A 121 10.21 -2.59 -29.47
CA THR A 121 10.41 -3.57 -30.54
C THR A 121 10.39 -4.99 -30.00
N ASP A 122 9.58 -5.85 -30.61
CA ASP A 122 9.49 -7.27 -30.26
C ASP A 122 10.70 -8.09 -30.80
N ASP A 123 10.72 -9.39 -30.52
CA ASP A 123 11.81 -10.28 -30.98
C ASP A 123 11.83 -10.50 -32.49
N ARG A 124 10.77 -10.16 -33.20
CA ARG A 124 10.67 -10.20 -34.65
C ARG A 124 11.12 -8.89 -35.30
N GLY A 125 11.56 -7.91 -34.53
CA GLY A 125 11.94 -6.59 -35.00
C GLY A 125 10.76 -5.68 -35.37
N GLN A 126 9.54 -6.04 -34.97
CA GLN A 126 8.34 -5.24 -35.23
C GLN A 126 8.09 -4.24 -34.10
N VAL A 127 7.70 -3.01 -34.48
CA VAL A 127 7.36 -1.98 -33.50
C VAL A 127 5.97 -2.24 -32.93
N GLN A 128 5.92 -2.32 -31.63
CA GLN A 128 4.70 -2.44 -30.82
C GLN A 128 4.42 -1.13 -30.10
N VAL A 129 3.13 -0.82 -29.84
CA VAL A 129 2.72 0.39 -29.17
C VAL A 129 1.75 0.05 -28.07
N ASN A 130 2.08 0.47 -26.85
CA ASN A 130 1.25 0.36 -25.68
C ASN A 130 0.98 1.75 -25.07
N ARG A 131 0.03 1.80 -24.15
CA ARG A 131 -0.30 2.98 -23.37
C ARG A 131 0.24 2.83 -21.96
N GLY A 132 1.04 3.80 -21.51
CA GLY A 132 1.56 3.87 -20.15
C GLY A 132 0.84 4.92 -19.32
N PHE A 133 0.74 4.70 -18.02
CA PHE A 133 0.11 5.59 -17.06
C PHE A 133 0.87 5.67 -15.74
N ARG A 134 0.81 6.84 -15.09
CA ARG A 134 1.10 7.01 -13.67
C ARG A 134 0.10 7.97 -13.07
N VAL A 135 -0.67 7.50 -12.09
CA VAL A 135 -1.55 8.30 -11.25
C VAL A 135 -0.81 8.63 -9.98
N GLN A 136 -0.48 9.88 -9.78
CA GLN A 136 0.05 10.48 -8.57
C GLN A 136 -1.15 11.02 -7.80
N HIS A 137 -1.70 10.17 -6.90
CA HIS A 137 -3.02 10.44 -6.32
C HIS A 137 -2.95 11.46 -5.19
N SER A 138 -2.11 11.24 -4.20
CA SER A 138 -1.95 12.15 -3.06
C SER A 138 -0.54 12.09 -2.51
N SER A 139 0.06 13.25 -2.30
CA SER A 139 1.36 13.45 -1.64
C SER A 139 1.25 14.00 -0.21
N ALA A 140 0.04 14.13 0.31
CA ALA A 140 -0.24 14.81 1.59
C ALA A 140 0.57 14.25 2.79
N ILE A 141 0.89 12.95 2.80
CA ILE A 141 1.64 12.31 3.89
C ILE A 141 3.03 11.82 3.50
N GLY A 142 3.49 12.09 2.29
CA GLY A 142 4.81 11.70 1.80
C GLY A 142 4.83 11.46 0.29
N PRO A 143 5.95 10.97 -0.28
CA PRO A 143 6.05 10.74 -1.72
C PRO A 143 4.98 9.77 -2.21
N TYR A 144 4.51 9.97 -3.45
CA TYR A 144 3.57 9.04 -4.05
C TYR A 144 4.13 7.61 -4.03
N LYS A 145 3.33 6.65 -3.60
CA LYS A 145 3.78 5.27 -3.42
C LYS A 145 2.72 4.29 -3.90
N GLY A 146 3.12 3.37 -4.76
CA GLY A 146 2.25 2.28 -5.21
C GLY A 146 2.78 1.56 -6.43
N GLY A 147 2.21 0.38 -6.70
CA GLY A 147 2.69 -0.55 -7.72
C GLY A 147 2.54 -0.09 -9.15
N MET A 148 3.30 -0.73 -10.04
CA MET A 148 3.14 -0.71 -11.49
C MET A 148 2.50 -2.02 -11.92
N ARG A 149 1.39 -1.96 -12.68
CA ARG A 149 0.66 -3.13 -13.20
C ARG A 149 0.89 -3.28 -14.70
N LEU A 150 1.27 -4.46 -15.13
CA LEU A 150 1.37 -4.82 -16.55
C LEU A 150 0.33 -5.89 -16.86
N HIS A 151 -0.78 -5.46 -17.46
CA HIS A 151 -1.89 -6.35 -17.78
C HIS A 151 -2.79 -5.71 -18.84
N PRO A 152 -3.37 -6.48 -19.80
CA PRO A 152 -4.23 -5.95 -20.86
C PRO A 152 -5.45 -5.13 -20.38
N THR A 153 -5.92 -5.37 -19.15
CA THR A 153 -7.07 -4.65 -18.58
C THR A 153 -6.70 -3.29 -17.97
N VAL A 154 -5.43 -2.90 -17.99
CA VAL A 154 -5.01 -1.60 -17.43
C VAL A 154 -5.57 -0.47 -18.26
N ASN A 155 -6.32 0.39 -17.57
CA ASN A 155 -6.88 1.63 -18.08
C ASN A 155 -6.82 2.72 -17.00
N LEU A 156 -7.21 3.94 -17.31
CA LEU A 156 -7.14 5.05 -16.36
C LEU A 156 -8.09 4.87 -15.16
N SER A 157 -9.30 4.35 -15.38
CA SER A 157 -10.29 4.09 -14.33
C SER A 157 -9.74 3.13 -13.27
N VAL A 158 -9.17 2.00 -13.72
CA VAL A 158 -8.51 1.01 -12.83
C VAL A 158 -7.38 1.63 -12.04
N LEU A 159 -6.55 2.48 -12.66
CA LEU A 159 -5.40 3.07 -11.97
C LEU A 159 -5.78 4.22 -11.03
N LYS A 160 -6.81 5.01 -11.35
CA LYS A 160 -7.37 6.00 -10.41
C LYS A 160 -7.96 5.32 -9.18
N PHE A 161 -8.78 4.29 -9.38
CA PHE A 161 -9.32 3.45 -8.29
C PHE A 161 -8.20 2.94 -7.38
N LEU A 162 -7.22 2.27 -7.97
CA LEU A 162 -6.11 1.69 -7.21
C LEU A 162 -5.23 2.75 -6.54
N GLY A 163 -5.06 3.92 -7.13
CA GLY A 163 -4.31 5.04 -6.55
C GLY A 163 -5.03 5.65 -5.35
N PHE A 164 -6.35 5.82 -5.44
CA PHE A 164 -7.20 6.30 -4.36
C PHE A 164 -7.16 5.35 -3.15
N GLU A 165 -7.41 4.07 -3.35
CA GLU A 165 -7.35 3.09 -2.28
C GLU A 165 -5.94 2.93 -1.69
N GLN A 166 -4.90 3.03 -2.55
CA GLN A 166 -3.52 2.97 -2.09
C GLN A 166 -3.18 4.12 -1.14
N THR A 167 -3.75 5.31 -1.34
CA THR A 167 -3.57 6.46 -0.44
C THR A 167 -4.03 6.12 0.98
N LEU A 168 -5.24 5.58 1.13
CA LEU A 168 -5.80 5.20 2.43
C LEU A 168 -5.05 4.02 3.05
N LYS A 169 -4.67 3.04 2.25
CA LYS A 169 -3.89 1.88 2.69
C LYS A 169 -2.50 2.28 3.21
N ASN A 170 -1.79 3.15 2.48
CA ASN A 170 -0.47 3.63 2.90
C ASN A 170 -0.56 4.43 4.20
N ALA A 171 -1.61 5.24 4.35
CA ALA A 171 -1.86 6.01 5.56
C ALA A 171 -1.96 5.14 6.82
N LEU A 172 -2.55 3.94 6.71
CA LEU A 172 -2.68 3.00 7.83
C LEU A 172 -1.32 2.53 8.36
N THR A 173 -0.29 2.42 7.50
CA THR A 173 1.03 1.92 7.91
C THR A 173 1.78 2.86 8.87
N THR A 174 1.26 4.04 9.13
CA THR A 174 1.90 5.15 9.88
C THR A 174 3.16 5.72 9.23
N LEU A 175 3.71 5.08 8.20
CA LEU A 175 4.89 5.53 7.47
C LEU A 175 4.57 6.75 6.56
N PRO A 176 5.56 7.61 6.27
CA PRO A 176 5.37 8.81 5.45
C PRO A 176 5.34 8.45 3.95
N MET A 177 4.24 7.89 3.50
CA MET A 177 4.02 7.46 2.11
C MET A 177 2.66 7.94 1.63
N GLY A 178 2.64 8.72 0.58
CA GLY A 178 1.45 9.11 -0.15
C GLY A 178 0.86 7.97 -0.99
N GLY A 179 -0.05 8.28 -1.90
CA GLY A 179 -0.70 7.29 -2.76
C GLY A 179 -0.41 7.52 -4.24
N GLY A 180 -0.14 6.45 -4.95
CA GLY A 180 0.02 6.46 -6.39
C GLY A 180 -0.14 5.08 -7.02
N LYS A 181 -0.40 5.04 -8.31
CA LYS A 181 -0.52 3.79 -9.07
C LYS A 181 -0.11 4.01 -10.52
N GLY A 182 0.50 3.01 -11.12
CA GLY A 182 0.85 3.08 -12.53
C GLY A 182 0.70 1.76 -13.24
N GLY A 183 0.98 1.77 -14.53
CA GLY A 183 0.92 0.55 -15.32
C GLY A 183 0.82 0.78 -16.81
N SER A 184 0.60 -0.31 -17.52
CA SER A 184 0.40 -0.34 -18.96
C SER A 184 -0.50 -1.51 -19.35
N ASP A 185 -1.17 -1.38 -20.49
CA ASP A 185 -1.93 -2.44 -21.16
C ASP A 185 -1.03 -3.52 -21.80
N PHE A 186 0.26 -3.48 -21.57
CA PHE A 186 1.22 -4.51 -21.97
C PHE A 186 0.96 -5.83 -21.24
N ASP A 187 0.91 -6.95 -21.98
CA ASP A 187 0.81 -8.29 -21.41
C ASP A 187 2.20 -8.95 -21.40
N PRO A 188 2.80 -9.20 -20.23
CA PRO A 188 4.08 -9.88 -20.13
C PRO A 188 4.00 -11.39 -20.36
N LYS A 189 2.79 -11.98 -20.38
CA LYS A 189 2.64 -13.43 -20.59
C LYS A 189 3.09 -13.83 -21.99
N GLY A 190 3.91 -14.88 -22.05
CA GLY A 190 4.42 -15.40 -23.32
C GLY A 190 5.47 -14.52 -24.00
N LYS A 191 5.90 -13.43 -23.35
CA LYS A 191 6.99 -12.57 -23.83
C LYS A 191 8.34 -13.08 -23.34
N SER A 192 9.36 -12.93 -24.17
CA SER A 192 10.74 -13.22 -23.78
C SER A 192 11.25 -12.21 -22.75
N ASP A 193 12.28 -12.58 -21.99
CA ASP A 193 12.94 -11.64 -21.06
C ASP A 193 13.50 -10.41 -21.79
N GLY A 194 13.96 -10.59 -23.04
CA GLY A 194 14.42 -9.51 -23.90
C GLY A 194 13.30 -8.53 -24.28
N GLU A 195 12.12 -9.05 -24.62
CA GLU A 195 10.92 -8.22 -24.92
C GLU A 195 10.47 -7.44 -23.69
N VAL A 196 10.35 -8.12 -22.54
CA VAL A 196 9.95 -7.47 -21.27
C VAL A 196 10.97 -6.40 -20.87
N MET A 197 12.26 -6.66 -21.02
CA MET A 197 13.32 -5.67 -20.75
C MET A 197 13.18 -4.45 -21.65
N ARG A 198 13.05 -4.64 -22.98
CA ARG A 198 12.88 -3.53 -23.93
C ARG A 198 11.63 -2.71 -23.64
N PHE A 199 10.51 -3.39 -23.32
CA PHE A 199 9.29 -2.72 -22.90
C PHE A 199 9.51 -1.86 -21.63
N CYS A 200 10.09 -2.44 -20.57
CA CYS A 200 10.40 -1.71 -19.33
C CYS A 200 11.32 -0.51 -19.58
N GLN A 201 12.31 -0.65 -20.45
CA GLN A 201 13.21 0.45 -20.82
C GLN A 201 12.46 1.56 -21.57
N ALA A 202 11.61 1.20 -22.53
CA ALA A 202 10.77 2.18 -23.25
C ALA A 202 9.78 2.89 -22.32
N LEU A 203 9.14 2.18 -21.40
CA LEU A 203 8.27 2.75 -20.36
C LEU A 203 9.02 3.78 -19.52
N MET A 204 10.24 3.48 -19.12
CA MET A 204 11.05 4.33 -18.26
C MET A 204 11.60 5.57 -18.98
N THR A 205 11.78 5.58 -20.30
CA THR A 205 12.19 6.79 -21.04
C THR A 205 11.17 7.93 -20.92
N GLU A 206 9.90 7.58 -20.75
CA GLU A 206 8.83 8.55 -20.53
C GLU A 206 8.64 8.87 -19.04
N LEU A 207 8.66 7.85 -18.19
CA LEU A 207 8.26 7.95 -16.80
C LEU A 207 9.31 8.54 -15.87
N TYR A 208 10.61 8.39 -16.14
CA TYR A 208 11.70 8.70 -15.20
C TYR A 208 11.69 10.14 -14.67
N ARG A 209 11.22 11.11 -15.46
CA ARG A 209 11.16 12.52 -15.08
C ARG A 209 10.19 12.81 -13.94
N HIS A 210 9.24 11.89 -13.71
CA HIS A 210 8.17 12.03 -12.75
C HIS A 210 8.42 11.21 -11.47
N LEU A 211 9.52 10.45 -11.42
CA LEU A 211 9.89 9.57 -10.32
C LEU A 211 11.07 10.12 -9.53
N GLY A 212 11.12 9.80 -8.26
CA GLY A 212 12.22 10.17 -7.38
C GLY A 212 12.02 9.59 -5.97
N PRO A 213 13.09 9.45 -5.17
CA PRO A 213 12.99 8.90 -3.82
C PRO A 213 12.07 9.70 -2.90
N ASP A 214 12.00 11.03 -3.13
CA ASP A 214 11.19 11.96 -2.34
C ASP A 214 9.99 12.51 -3.13
N THR A 215 9.76 12.01 -4.36
CA THR A 215 8.65 12.43 -5.22
C THR A 215 7.67 11.29 -5.44
N ASP A 216 8.11 10.21 -6.07
CA ASP A 216 7.26 9.08 -6.45
C ASP A 216 8.08 7.78 -6.53
N VAL A 217 7.70 6.80 -5.72
CA VAL A 217 8.42 5.52 -5.55
C VAL A 217 7.53 4.35 -5.97
N PRO A 218 7.63 3.88 -7.22
CA PRO A 218 6.88 2.71 -7.68
C PRO A 218 7.32 1.40 -7.01
N ALA A 219 6.46 0.38 -7.14
CA ALA A 219 6.71 -0.99 -6.68
C ALA A 219 6.17 -2.01 -7.69
N GLY A 220 6.30 -3.30 -7.39
CA GLY A 220 5.64 -4.36 -8.13
C GLY A 220 4.14 -4.41 -7.91
N ASP A 221 3.41 -5.00 -8.86
CA ASP A 221 1.99 -5.33 -8.85
C ASP A 221 1.75 -6.46 -9.87
N ILE A 222 0.52 -6.72 -10.29
CA ILE A 222 0.22 -7.75 -11.30
C ILE A 222 1.10 -7.55 -12.55
N GLY A 223 1.79 -8.62 -12.97
CA GLY A 223 2.69 -8.59 -14.12
C GLY A 223 4.04 -7.88 -13.89
N VAL A 224 4.33 -7.44 -12.66
CA VAL A 224 5.58 -6.78 -12.28
C VAL A 224 6.14 -7.40 -11.02
N GLY A 225 7.13 -8.25 -11.18
CA GLY A 225 7.92 -8.85 -10.11
C GLY A 225 9.31 -8.21 -9.97
N ALA A 226 10.20 -8.91 -9.29
CA ALA A 226 11.59 -8.45 -9.07
C ALA A 226 12.36 -8.26 -10.39
N ARG A 227 12.06 -9.06 -11.44
CA ARG A 227 12.66 -8.95 -12.77
C ARG A 227 12.32 -7.60 -13.42
N GLU A 228 11.05 -7.26 -13.53
CA GLU A 228 10.55 -6.02 -14.13
C GLU A 228 11.02 -4.80 -13.32
N VAL A 229 10.95 -4.88 -11.99
CA VAL A 229 11.50 -3.85 -11.10
C VAL A 229 12.98 -3.65 -11.35
N GLY A 230 13.74 -4.75 -11.54
CA GLY A 230 15.16 -4.69 -11.88
C GLY A 230 15.42 -3.94 -13.18
N PHE A 231 14.68 -4.26 -14.26
CA PHE A 231 14.81 -3.59 -15.56
C PHE A 231 14.47 -2.10 -15.47
N MET A 232 13.40 -1.75 -14.77
CA MET A 232 12.99 -0.35 -14.58
C MET A 232 13.99 0.42 -13.71
N ALA A 233 14.46 -0.14 -12.62
CA ALA A 233 15.45 0.48 -11.73
C ALA A 233 16.79 0.71 -12.43
N GLY A 234 17.25 -0.28 -13.23
CA GLY A 234 18.45 -0.15 -14.05
C GLY A 234 18.36 0.99 -15.07
N MET A 235 17.21 1.10 -15.75
CA MET A 235 16.97 2.18 -16.71
C MET A 235 16.83 3.54 -16.03
N MET A 236 16.12 3.61 -14.88
CA MET A 236 16.05 4.83 -14.05
C MET A 236 17.45 5.37 -13.71
N LYS A 237 18.32 4.50 -13.19
CA LYS A 237 19.71 4.84 -12.86
C LYS A 237 20.47 5.40 -14.06
N LYS A 238 20.29 4.79 -15.24
CA LYS A 238 20.94 5.21 -16.48
C LYS A 238 20.46 6.59 -16.94
N LEU A 239 19.14 6.82 -16.95
CA LEU A 239 18.54 8.08 -17.44
C LEU A 239 18.78 9.26 -16.51
N SER A 240 18.69 9.04 -15.19
CA SER A 240 18.89 10.09 -14.20
C SER A 240 20.36 10.34 -13.85
N ASN A 241 21.28 9.47 -14.28
CA ASN A 241 22.68 9.46 -13.84
C ASN A 241 22.81 9.53 -12.30
N SER A 242 21.92 8.84 -11.59
CA SER A 242 21.83 8.86 -10.14
C SER A 242 21.60 7.45 -9.61
N SER A 243 22.22 7.13 -8.48
CA SER A 243 21.97 5.89 -7.73
C SER A 243 20.90 6.06 -6.64
N ALA A 244 20.03 7.09 -6.77
CA ALA A 244 18.88 7.24 -5.90
C ALA A 244 17.96 6.03 -6.00
N SER A 245 17.48 5.56 -4.85
CA SER A 245 16.63 4.37 -4.77
C SER A 245 15.17 4.76 -5.00
N VAL A 246 14.68 4.56 -6.22
CA VAL A 246 13.35 5.03 -6.64
C VAL A 246 12.30 3.92 -6.60
N PHE A 247 12.68 2.66 -6.67
CA PHE A 247 11.75 1.51 -6.64
C PHE A 247 11.82 0.77 -5.32
N THR A 248 10.73 0.06 -4.96
CA THR A 248 10.74 -0.97 -3.93
C THR A 248 10.36 -2.34 -4.50
N GLY A 249 10.72 -3.40 -3.78
CA GLY A 249 10.67 -4.77 -4.31
C GLY A 249 11.87 -5.08 -5.21
N LYS A 250 12.98 -4.38 -5.00
CA LYS A 250 14.24 -4.59 -5.69
C LYS A 250 14.90 -5.90 -5.26
N GLY A 251 15.78 -6.42 -6.11
CA GLY A 251 16.67 -7.50 -5.72
C GLY A 251 17.66 -7.07 -4.62
N MET A 252 18.07 -8.02 -3.77
CA MET A 252 18.97 -7.76 -2.64
C MET A 252 20.31 -7.15 -3.07
N ALA A 253 20.81 -7.50 -4.25
CA ALA A 253 22.08 -7.00 -4.78
C ALA A 253 22.10 -5.49 -5.07
N PHE A 254 20.94 -4.83 -5.11
CA PHE A 254 20.84 -3.40 -5.45
C PHE A 254 19.80 -2.65 -4.62
N GLY A 255 19.74 -2.95 -3.33
CA GLY A 255 19.00 -2.17 -2.33
C GLY A 255 17.59 -2.69 -2.02
N GLY A 256 17.33 -3.97 -2.28
CA GLY A 256 16.13 -4.65 -1.80
C GLY A 256 16.13 -4.84 -0.29
N SER A 257 14.99 -5.14 0.30
CA SER A 257 14.82 -5.48 1.70
C SER A 257 14.55 -6.96 1.89
N LEU A 258 15.13 -7.54 2.92
CA LEU A 258 14.69 -8.82 3.47
C LEU A 258 13.21 -8.74 3.89
N MET A 259 12.56 -9.85 4.07
CA MET A 259 11.15 -9.96 4.45
C MET A 259 10.15 -9.43 3.39
N ARG A 260 10.59 -8.99 2.21
CA ARG A 260 9.63 -8.46 1.22
C ARG A 260 8.71 -9.53 0.62
N PRO A 261 9.20 -10.75 0.29
CA PRO A 261 8.33 -11.85 -0.11
C PRO A 261 7.33 -12.27 0.96
N GLU A 262 7.76 -12.36 2.19
CA GLU A 262 7.00 -12.83 3.36
C GLU A 262 5.94 -11.82 3.81
N ALA A 263 6.24 -10.55 3.66
CA ALA A 263 5.59 -9.44 4.37
C ALA A 263 4.08 -9.39 4.28
N THR A 264 3.48 -9.73 3.13
CA THR A 264 2.03 -9.68 2.98
C THR A 264 1.36 -10.81 3.75
N GLY A 265 1.89 -12.04 3.62
CA GLY A 265 1.38 -13.21 4.35
C GLY A 265 1.58 -13.08 5.85
N TYR A 266 2.79 -12.72 6.28
CA TYR A 266 3.12 -12.48 7.69
C TYR A 266 2.25 -11.37 8.29
N GLY A 267 2.13 -10.24 7.59
CA GLY A 267 1.29 -9.13 8.04
C GLY A 267 -0.17 -9.51 8.23
N THR A 268 -0.71 -10.34 7.32
CA THR A 268 -2.09 -10.85 7.44
C THR A 268 -2.26 -11.68 8.71
N VAL A 269 -1.30 -12.54 9.01
CA VAL A 269 -1.33 -13.38 10.21
C VAL A 269 -1.12 -12.53 11.48
N TYR A 270 -0.20 -11.58 11.49
CA TYR A 270 -0.01 -10.66 12.62
C TYR A 270 -1.27 -9.84 12.93
N PHE A 271 -1.93 -9.32 11.88
CA PHE A 271 -3.19 -8.61 12.10
C PHE A 271 -4.28 -9.52 12.66
N ALA A 272 -4.42 -10.73 12.11
CA ALA A 272 -5.37 -11.72 12.62
C ALA A 272 -5.03 -12.15 14.07
N GLN A 273 -3.76 -12.26 14.43
CA GLN A 273 -3.31 -12.55 15.79
C GLN A 273 -3.77 -11.47 16.78
N GLU A 274 -3.60 -10.19 16.44
CA GLU A 274 -4.08 -9.09 17.26
C GLU A 274 -5.62 -9.10 17.41
N MET A 275 -6.36 -9.49 16.37
CA MET A 275 -7.81 -9.69 16.45
C MET A 275 -8.18 -10.83 17.40
N LEU A 276 -7.46 -11.96 17.35
CA LEU A 276 -7.65 -13.12 18.24
C LEU A 276 -7.34 -12.74 19.70
N HIS A 277 -6.27 -12.00 19.95
CA HIS A 277 -5.89 -11.52 21.29
C HIS A 277 -7.01 -10.69 21.93
N ARG A 278 -7.80 -9.93 21.18
CA ARG A 278 -8.96 -9.21 21.69
C ARG A 278 -10.06 -10.13 22.25
N ARG A 279 -10.07 -11.40 21.84
CA ARG A 279 -10.97 -12.45 22.38
C ARG A 279 -10.26 -13.41 23.33
N GLY A 280 -9.04 -13.08 23.81
CA GLY A 280 -8.27 -13.94 24.69
C GLY A 280 -7.82 -15.25 24.04
N ARG A 281 -7.65 -15.26 22.72
CA ARG A 281 -7.20 -16.41 21.93
C ARG A 281 -5.92 -16.07 21.19
N ASP A 282 -5.24 -17.11 20.69
CA ASP A 282 -4.15 -17.01 19.74
C ASP A 282 -4.29 -18.08 18.65
N PHE A 283 -3.33 -18.23 17.77
CA PHE A 283 -3.38 -19.24 16.69
C PHE A 283 -3.16 -20.67 17.19
N SER A 284 -2.64 -20.88 18.41
CA SER A 284 -2.30 -22.20 18.92
C SER A 284 -3.49 -23.16 18.90
N GLY A 285 -3.38 -24.24 18.12
CA GLY A 285 -4.39 -25.28 17.96
C GLY A 285 -5.58 -24.90 17.07
N LEU A 286 -5.72 -23.64 16.62
CA LEU A 286 -6.82 -23.23 15.74
C LEU A 286 -6.68 -23.83 14.35
N ARG A 287 -7.83 -24.18 13.76
CA ARG A 287 -7.94 -24.66 12.38
C ARG A 287 -8.06 -23.48 11.45
N VAL A 288 -7.16 -23.40 10.45
CA VAL A 288 -7.05 -22.27 9.54
C VAL A 288 -7.32 -22.74 8.10
N LEU A 289 -8.24 -22.08 7.41
CA LEU A 289 -8.42 -22.21 5.98
C LEU A 289 -7.61 -21.14 5.26
N LEU A 290 -6.92 -21.56 4.23
CA LEU A 290 -6.18 -20.67 3.31
C LEU A 290 -6.69 -20.92 1.89
N SER A 291 -6.99 -19.87 1.16
CA SER A 291 -7.11 -19.92 -0.30
C SER A 291 -5.82 -19.47 -0.96
N GLY A 292 -5.62 -19.90 -2.19
CA GLY A 292 -4.39 -19.62 -2.92
C GLY A 292 -3.25 -20.60 -2.57
N SER A 293 -2.23 -20.58 -3.41
CA SER A 293 -0.96 -21.30 -3.26
C SER A 293 0.22 -20.46 -3.76
N GLY A 294 -0.02 -19.18 -3.96
CA GLY A 294 0.99 -18.20 -4.32
C GLY A 294 1.70 -17.61 -3.09
N ASN A 295 2.51 -16.58 -3.32
CA ASN A 295 3.38 -15.98 -2.32
C ASN A 295 2.66 -15.63 -1.01
N VAL A 296 1.51 -14.94 -1.08
CA VAL A 296 0.77 -14.53 0.12
C VAL A 296 0.29 -15.73 0.93
N ALA A 297 -0.29 -16.74 0.26
CA ALA A 297 -0.79 -17.94 0.91
C ALA A 297 0.34 -18.78 1.53
N GLN A 298 1.46 -18.94 0.83
CA GLN A 298 2.63 -19.69 1.31
C GLN A 298 3.16 -19.09 2.62
N TYR A 299 3.40 -17.79 2.65
CA TYR A 299 3.93 -17.14 3.85
C TYR A 299 2.89 -16.93 4.96
N ALA A 300 1.61 -16.80 4.62
CA ALA A 300 0.55 -16.86 5.63
C ALA A 300 0.47 -18.24 6.28
N ALA A 301 0.63 -19.31 5.50
CA ALA A 301 0.71 -20.67 6.03
C ALA A 301 1.94 -20.86 6.94
N GLU A 302 3.11 -20.39 6.50
CA GLU A 302 4.36 -20.49 7.27
C GLU A 302 4.22 -19.82 8.65
N LYS A 303 3.78 -18.57 8.68
CA LYS A 303 3.62 -17.84 9.94
C LYS A 303 2.51 -18.42 10.82
N ALA A 304 1.39 -18.86 10.25
CA ALA A 304 0.33 -19.51 11.01
C ALA A 304 0.78 -20.83 11.64
N ILE A 305 1.53 -21.65 10.91
CA ILE A 305 2.14 -22.90 11.44
C ILE A 305 3.14 -22.59 12.56
N GLU A 306 4.00 -21.58 12.38
CA GLU A 306 4.96 -21.12 13.39
C GLU A 306 4.25 -20.73 14.71
N LEU A 307 3.07 -20.09 14.62
CA LEU A 307 2.23 -19.72 15.75
C LEU A 307 1.36 -20.88 16.29
N GLY A 308 1.56 -22.10 15.80
CA GLY A 308 0.91 -23.31 16.29
C GLY A 308 -0.47 -23.61 15.70
N ALA A 309 -0.87 -22.94 14.62
CA ALA A 309 -2.12 -23.24 13.93
C ALA A 309 -2.06 -24.53 13.11
N LYS A 310 -3.23 -25.10 12.86
CA LYS A 310 -3.44 -26.22 11.93
C LYS A 310 -3.94 -25.66 10.61
N VAL A 311 -3.06 -25.45 9.66
CA VAL A 311 -3.42 -25.02 8.31
C VAL A 311 -4.02 -26.19 7.56
N LEU A 312 -5.33 -26.14 7.27
CA LEU A 312 -6.08 -27.26 6.70
C LEU A 312 -6.11 -27.25 5.18
N THR A 313 -6.01 -26.11 4.53
CA THR A 313 -6.22 -25.99 3.09
C THR A 313 -5.23 -25.05 2.43
N VAL A 314 -4.92 -25.33 1.16
CA VAL A 314 -4.42 -24.38 0.15
C VAL A 314 -5.19 -24.64 -1.14
N SER A 315 -5.32 -23.64 -2.01
CA SER A 315 -6.08 -23.78 -3.25
C SER A 315 -5.41 -23.10 -4.44
N ASP A 316 -5.81 -23.52 -5.64
CA ASP A 316 -5.56 -22.77 -6.87
C ASP A 316 -6.83 -22.75 -7.75
N SER A 317 -6.74 -22.23 -8.98
CA SER A 317 -7.89 -22.18 -9.89
C SER A 317 -8.40 -23.56 -10.33
N GLY A 318 -7.69 -24.64 -10.02
CA GLY A 318 -8.10 -26.03 -10.31
C GLY A 318 -8.86 -26.69 -9.17
N GLY A 319 -8.69 -26.21 -7.93
CA GLY A 319 -9.38 -26.81 -6.76
C GLY A 319 -8.64 -26.56 -5.44
N VAL A 320 -9.01 -27.35 -4.43
CA VAL A 320 -8.46 -27.26 -3.07
C VAL A 320 -7.73 -28.54 -2.67
N LEU A 321 -6.57 -28.35 -2.05
CA LEU A 321 -5.78 -29.40 -1.43
C LEU A 321 -6.07 -29.36 0.08
N HIS A 322 -6.41 -30.51 0.67
CA HIS A 322 -6.84 -30.61 2.06
C HIS A 322 -5.86 -31.41 2.91
N TYR A 323 -5.46 -30.85 4.05
CA TYR A 323 -4.62 -31.44 5.09
C TYR A 323 -5.43 -31.66 6.38
N PRO A 324 -6.14 -32.79 6.54
CA PRO A 324 -7.08 -32.99 7.67
C PRO A 324 -6.46 -32.90 9.06
N LYS A 325 -5.15 -33.16 9.17
CA LYS A 325 -4.40 -33.09 10.45
C LYS A 325 -3.67 -31.76 10.62
N GLY A 326 -3.77 -30.86 9.64
CA GLY A 326 -2.96 -29.65 9.48
C GLY A 326 -1.66 -29.91 8.71
N MET A 327 -1.28 -28.96 7.87
CA MET A 327 0.00 -28.94 7.14
C MET A 327 1.14 -28.70 8.12
N ASN A 328 2.22 -29.45 8.00
CA ASN A 328 3.48 -29.20 8.73
C ASN A 328 4.49 -28.43 7.87
N SER A 329 5.61 -28.02 8.48
CA SER A 329 6.65 -27.21 7.82
C SER A 329 7.33 -27.93 6.65
N GLU A 330 7.48 -29.26 6.71
CA GLU A 330 8.08 -30.06 5.63
C GLU A 330 7.14 -30.12 4.42
N GLN A 331 5.85 -30.32 4.65
CA GLN A 331 4.82 -30.32 3.60
C GLN A 331 4.71 -28.93 2.96
N LEU A 332 4.80 -27.85 3.75
CA LEU A 332 4.81 -26.48 3.23
C LEU A 332 6.05 -26.23 2.37
N SER A 333 7.24 -26.65 2.83
CA SER A 333 8.48 -26.50 2.08
C SER A 333 8.43 -27.23 0.74
N ALA A 334 7.88 -28.46 0.71
CA ALA A 334 7.69 -29.22 -0.51
C ALA A 334 6.72 -28.50 -1.48
N LEU A 335 5.61 -27.96 -0.96
CA LEU A 335 4.65 -27.18 -1.73
C LEU A 335 5.30 -25.92 -2.31
N MET A 336 6.09 -25.18 -1.51
CA MET A 336 6.78 -23.97 -1.94
C MET A 336 7.79 -24.28 -3.06
N ALA A 337 8.61 -25.32 -2.91
CA ALA A 337 9.54 -25.76 -3.96
C ALA A 337 8.78 -26.11 -5.26
N PHE A 338 7.74 -26.91 -5.16
CA PHE A 338 6.94 -27.29 -6.32
C PHE A 338 6.31 -26.09 -7.04
N LYS A 339 5.71 -25.15 -6.28
CA LYS A 339 5.05 -23.96 -6.84
C LYS A 339 6.02 -22.93 -7.42
N ASN A 340 7.16 -22.74 -6.76
CA ASN A 340 8.06 -21.65 -7.10
C ASN A 340 9.09 -22.08 -8.16
N GLU A 341 9.53 -23.33 -8.15
CA GLU A 341 10.54 -23.87 -9.08
C GLU A 341 9.88 -24.56 -10.29
N ALA A 342 9.04 -25.57 -10.05
CA ALA A 342 8.38 -26.31 -11.13
C ALA A 342 7.17 -25.56 -11.72
N ARG A 343 6.61 -24.57 -11.00
CA ARG A 343 5.41 -23.80 -11.40
C ARG A 343 4.19 -24.68 -11.71
N GLY A 344 4.12 -25.85 -11.08
CA GLY A 344 3.10 -26.86 -11.28
C GLY A 344 1.73 -26.50 -10.68
N ARG A 345 0.73 -27.30 -10.99
CA ARG A 345 -0.64 -27.16 -10.45
C ARG A 345 -0.81 -28.01 -9.19
N LEU A 346 -1.69 -27.59 -8.28
CA LEU A 346 -1.94 -28.33 -7.03
C LEU A 346 -2.46 -29.75 -7.27
N ALA A 347 -3.23 -29.99 -8.34
CA ALA A 347 -3.65 -31.34 -8.70
C ALA A 347 -2.48 -32.28 -9.01
N GLU A 348 -1.44 -31.78 -9.67
CA GLU A 348 -0.21 -32.54 -9.97
C GLU A 348 0.56 -32.81 -8.67
N PHE A 349 0.74 -31.80 -7.85
CA PHE A 349 1.39 -31.93 -6.54
C PHE A 349 0.68 -32.94 -5.64
N ALA A 350 -0.65 -32.88 -5.62
CA ALA A 350 -1.46 -33.80 -4.82
C ALA A 350 -1.27 -35.27 -5.26
N ALA A 351 -1.21 -35.51 -6.58
CA ALA A 351 -0.96 -36.83 -7.13
C ALA A 351 0.44 -37.35 -6.78
N GLU A 352 1.48 -36.50 -6.83
CA GLU A 352 2.85 -36.85 -6.46
C GLU A 352 3.02 -37.15 -4.96
N GLN A 353 2.24 -36.48 -4.11
CA GLN A 353 2.34 -36.58 -2.65
C GLN A 353 1.27 -37.49 -2.00
N ASP A 354 0.43 -38.13 -2.81
CA ASP A 354 -0.73 -38.95 -2.34
C ASP A 354 -1.64 -38.17 -1.37
N LEU A 355 -1.99 -36.92 -1.74
CA LEU A 355 -2.82 -36.02 -0.94
C LEU A 355 -4.21 -35.87 -1.53
N HIS A 356 -5.19 -35.59 -0.69
CA HIS A 356 -6.58 -35.40 -1.11
C HIS A 356 -6.75 -34.04 -1.80
N PHE A 357 -7.17 -34.05 -3.07
CA PHE A 357 -7.45 -32.88 -3.89
C PHE A 357 -8.91 -32.91 -4.38
N GLU A 358 -9.63 -31.81 -4.15
CA GLU A 358 -11.01 -31.63 -4.60
C GLU A 358 -11.06 -30.66 -5.77
N ALA A 359 -11.20 -31.20 -6.98
CA ALA A 359 -11.26 -30.41 -8.21
C ALA A 359 -12.48 -29.47 -8.26
N GLY A 360 -12.27 -28.22 -8.70
CA GLY A 360 -13.32 -27.22 -8.87
C GLY A 360 -13.97 -26.73 -7.57
N ARG A 361 -13.40 -27.06 -6.42
CA ARG A 361 -13.88 -26.60 -5.11
C ARG A 361 -13.05 -25.43 -4.57
N THR A 362 -13.69 -24.58 -3.76
CA THR A 362 -13.06 -23.59 -2.89
C THR A 362 -12.90 -24.16 -1.47
N PRO A 363 -12.00 -23.62 -0.62
CA PRO A 363 -11.76 -24.13 0.73
C PRO A 363 -12.93 -23.88 1.71
N TRP A 364 -13.90 -23.05 1.36
CA TRP A 364 -14.88 -22.48 2.29
C TRP A 364 -15.92 -23.45 2.83
N HIS A 365 -15.97 -24.68 2.33
CA HIS A 365 -16.85 -25.73 2.81
C HIS A 365 -16.25 -26.55 3.97
N VAL A 366 -14.95 -26.40 4.25
CA VAL A 366 -14.24 -27.16 5.30
C VAL A 366 -14.48 -26.53 6.68
N PRO A 367 -14.86 -27.28 7.73
CA PRO A 367 -15.04 -26.74 9.07
C PRO A 367 -13.72 -26.23 9.68
N ALA A 368 -13.72 -24.97 10.15
CA ALA A 368 -12.53 -24.32 10.70
C ALA A 368 -12.88 -23.19 11.67
N ASP A 369 -11.84 -22.56 12.23
CA ASP A 369 -11.94 -21.49 13.22
C ASP A 369 -11.59 -20.12 12.61
N VAL A 370 -10.62 -20.10 11.68
CA VAL A 370 -10.10 -18.89 11.01
C VAL A 370 -10.08 -19.14 9.51
N ALA A 371 -10.42 -18.12 8.72
CA ALA A 371 -10.25 -18.11 7.26
C ALA A 371 -9.35 -16.94 6.81
N LEU A 372 -8.36 -17.27 5.98
CA LEU A 372 -7.42 -16.31 5.39
C LEU A 372 -7.54 -16.37 3.86
N PRO A 373 -8.42 -15.56 3.24
CA PRO A 373 -8.52 -15.47 1.79
C PRO A 373 -7.28 -14.83 1.19
N CYS A 374 -6.44 -15.61 0.48
CA CYS A 374 -5.12 -15.20 -0.02
C CYS A 374 -4.94 -15.40 -1.53
N ALA A 375 -6.00 -15.72 -2.28
CA ALA A 375 -5.89 -16.00 -3.71
C ALA A 375 -6.17 -14.77 -4.58
N THR A 376 -7.44 -14.47 -4.82
CA THR A 376 -7.82 -13.45 -5.80
C THR A 376 -9.00 -12.59 -5.34
N GLN A 377 -9.21 -11.48 -6.06
CA GLN A 377 -10.37 -10.62 -5.87
C GLN A 377 -11.67 -11.40 -6.12
N ASN A 378 -12.70 -11.14 -5.29
CA ASN A 378 -14.05 -11.72 -5.36
C ASN A 378 -14.08 -13.28 -5.35
N GLU A 379 -13.15 -13.92 -4.67
CA GLU A 379 -13.09 -15.37 -4.53
C GLU A 379 -14.05 -15.94 -3.48
N LEU A 380 -14.62 -15.10 -2.64
CA LEU A 380 -15.51 -15.45 -1.54
C LEU A 380 -16.81 -14.66 -1.66
N ASP A 381 -17.88 -15.35 -2.03
CA ASP A 381 -19.22 -14.76 -2.18
C ASP A 381 -20.08 -14.89 -0.91
N GLY A 382 -21.33 -14.39 -0.96
CA GLY A 382 -22.24 -14.46 0.17
C GLY A 382 -22.59 -15.89 0.59
N ASN A 383 -22.68 -16.83 -0.35
CA ASN A 383 -22.96 -18.25 -0.03
C ASN A 383 -21.75 -18.90 0.67
N ASP A 384 -20.54 -18.54 0.24
CA ASP A 384 -19.31 -18.99 0.90
C ASP A 384 -19.22 -18.42 2.32
N ALA A 385 -19.61 -17.16 2.51
CA ALA A 385 -19.67 -16.54 3.84
C ALA A 385 -20.65 -17.27 4.76
N GLU A 386 -21.85 -17.62 4.28
CA GLU A 386 -22.80 -18.43 5.06
C GLU A 386 -22.24 -19.79 5.43
N ARG A 387 -21.54 -20.46 4.52
CA ARG A 387 -20.91 -21.77 4.79
C ARG A 387 -19.82 -21.63 5.85
N LEU A 388 -18.96 -20.63 5.76
CA LEU A 388 -17.92 -20.35 6.75
C LEU A 388 -18.53 -20.13 8.15
N LEU A 389 -19.58 -19.30 8.25
CA LEU A 389 -20.28 -19.04 9.50
C LEU A 389 -20.94 -20.30 10.07
N ALA A 390 -21.62 -21.08 9.23
CA ALA A 390 -22.24 -22.35 9.62
C ALA A 390 -21.20 -23.39 10.09
N ASN A 391 -20.00 -23.37 9.52
CA ASN A 391 -18.87 -24.25 9.85
C ASN A 391 -18.06 -23.78 11.07
N GLY A 392 -18.45 -22.67 11.73
CA GLY A 392 -17.87 -22.19 12.99
C GLY A 392 -16.72 -21.21 12.83
N VAL A 393 -16.46 -20.70 11.63
CA VAL A 393 -15.44 -19.64 11.44
C VAL A 393 -15.89 -18.37 12.17
N PHE A 394 -15.02 -17.87 13.06
CA PHE A 394 -15.28 -16.67 13.86
C PHE A 394 -14.26 -15.56 13.59
N CYS A 395 -13.26 -15.80 12.74
CA CYS A 395 -12.25 -14.82 12.34
C CYS A 395 -11.94 -14.96 10.84
N VAL A 396 -12.05 -13.85 10.11
CA VAL A 396 -11.68 -13.75 8.69
C VAL A 396 -10.74 -12.57 8.54
N ALA A 397 -9.54 -12.79 7.98
CA ALA A 397 -8.58 -11.71 7.67
C ALA A 397 -8.09 -11.85 6.23
N GLU A 398 -8.33 -10.85 5.43
CA GLU A 398 -8.05 -10.86 4.00
C GLU A 398 -6.56 -10.67 3.68
N GLY A 399 -5.93 -11.68 3.08
CA GLY A 399 -4.57 -11.60 2.55
C GLY A 399 -4.52 -11.08 1.11
N ALA A 400 -5.54 -11.39 0.30
CA ALA A 400 -5.70 -10.82 -1.03
C ALA A 400 -6.32 -9.41 -0.99
N ASN A 401 -6.34 -8.71 -2.11
CA ASN A 401 -7.05 -7.44 -2.23
C ASN A 401 -8.51 -7.71 -2.60
N MET A 402 -9.45 -7.31 -1.73
CA MET A 402 -10.90 -7.47 -1.90
C MET A 402 -11.32 -8.91 -2.29
N PRO A 403 -10.92 -9.94 -1.55
CA PRO A 403 -11.31 -11.32 -1.87
C PRO A 403 -12.77 -11.59 -1.57
N ALA A 404 -13.36 -10.92 -0.57
CA ALA A 404 -14.78 -11.03 -0.25
C ALA A 404 -15.61 -10.04 -1.07
N THR A 405 -16.76 -10.50 -1.60
CA THR A 405 -17.77 -9.63 -2.20
C THR A 405 -18.48 -8.80 -1.13
N LEU A 406 -19.13 -7.69 -1.50
CA LEU A 406 -19.86 -6.84 -0.54
C LEU A 406 -20.93 -7.65 0.22
N ASP A 407 -21.67 -8.55 -0.46
CA ASP A 407 -22.63 -9.42 0.21
C ASP A 407 -21.99 -10.33 1.26
N ALA A 408 -20.80 -10.86 0.99
CA ALA A 408 -20.05 -11.63 1.98
C ALA A 408 -19.62 -10.77 3.19
N VAL A 409 -19.12 -9.57 2.93
CA VAL A 409 -18.73 -8.61 3.97
C VAL A 409 -19.93 -8.27 4.87
N ASP A 410 -21.09 -7.97 4.28
CA ASP A 410 -22.31 -7.65 5.02
C ASP A 410 -22.74 -8.81 5.93
N ARG A 411 -22.63 -10.05 5.47
CA ARG A 411 -22.92 -11.25 6.27
C ARG A 411 -21.95 -11.41 7.45
N PHE A 412 -20.67 -11.20 7.25
CA PHE A 412 -19.67 -11.25 8.32
C PHE A 412 -19.91 -10.16 9.37
N LEU A 413 -20.23 -8.94 8.94
CA LEU A 413 -20.55 -7.83 9.84
C LEU A 413 -21.86 -8.09 10.60
N ALA A 414 -22.90 -8.59 9.94
CA ALA A 414 -24.18 -8.96 10.57
C ALA A 414 -24.01 -10.09 11.60
N ALA A 415 -23.16 -11.09 11.30
CA ALA A 415 -22.82 -12.17 12.23
C ALA A 415 -21.86 -11.72 13.36
N ARG A 416 -21.33 -10.49 13.29
CA ARG A 416 -20.45 -9.88 14.30
C ARG A 416 -19.20 -10.72 14.60
N ILE A 417 -18.67 -11.42 13.58
CA ILE A 417 -17.39 -12.11 13.71
C ILE A 417 -16.23 -11.12 13.64
N LEU A 418 -15.02 -11.59 13.89
CA LEU A 418 -13.80 -10.82 13.62
C LEU A 418 -13.56 -10.82 12.11
N TYR A 419 -13.85 -9.72 11.44
CA TYR A 419 -13.63 -9.58 10.00
C TYR A 419 -12.72 -8.38 9.71
N ALA A 420 -11.58 -8.61 9.04
CA ALA A 420 -10.63 -7.57 8.65
C ALA A 420 -10.52 -7.43 7.12
N PRO A 421 -10.73 -6.23 6.57
CA PRO A 421 -10.59 -5.97 5.15
C PRO A 421 -9.12 -5.97 4.73
N GLY A 422 -8.84 -6.37 3.48
CA GLY A 422 -7.48 -6.51 2.96
C GLY A 422 -6.64 -5.25 3.06
N LYS A 423 -7.22 -4.05 2.91
CA LYS A 423 -6.48 -2.80 3.05
C LYS A 423 -5.80 -2.62 4.43
N ALA A 424 -6.32 -3.26 5.48
CA ALA A 424 -5.72 -3.27 6.81
C ALA A 424 -4.87 -4.54 7.03
N SER A 425 -5.46 -5.72 6.85
CA SER A 425 -4.79 -6.99 7.17
C SER A 425 -3.63 -7.33 6.24
N ASN A 426 -3.69 -7.00 4.96
CA ASN A 426 -2.60 -7.29 4.01
C ASN A 426 -1.62 -6.12 3.82
N ALA A 427 -1.67 -5.10 4.68
CA ALA A 427 -0.79 -3.93 4.58
C ALA A 427 0.70 -4.24 4.81
N GLY A 428 1.05 -5.44 5.26
CA GLY A 428 2.43 -5.85 5.51
C GLY A 428 3.35 -5.67 4.31
N GLY A 429 2.87 -5.98 3.10
CA GLY A 429 3.65 -5.80 1.88
C GLY A 429 4.03 -4.34 1.60
N VAL A 430 3.13 -3.40 1.79
CA VAL A 430 3.42 -1.97 1.62
C VAL A 430 4.19 -1.41 2.83
N ALA A 431 3.95 -1.91 4.03
CA ALA A 431 4.74 -1.55 5.21
C ALA A 431 6.23 -1.89 5.00
N THR A 432 6.54 -3.12 4.58
CA THR A 432 7.92 -3.52 4.27
C THR A 432 8.50 -2.73 3.08
N SER A 433 7.67 -2.33 2.10
CA SER A 433 8.13 -1.40 1.06
C SER A 433 8.54 -0.04 1.64
N GLY A 434 7.83 0.49 2.63
CA GLY A 434 8.23 1.71 3.33
C GLY A 434 9.50 1.52 4.17
N LEU A 435 9.66 0.36 4.80
CA LEU A 435 10.91 -0.01 5.48
C LEU A 435 12.08 -0.12 4.50
N GLU A 436 11.86 -0.64 3.28
CA GLU A 436 12.86 -0.64 2.20
C GLU A 436 13.25 0.79 1.81
N MET A 437 12.29 1.72 1.70
CA MET A 437 12.59 3.13 1.46
C MET A 437 13.45 3.72 2.57
N SER A 438 13.14 3.43 3.83
CA SER A 438 13.93 3.90 4.98
C SER A 438 15.36 3.37 4.96
N GLN A 439 15.54 2.07 4.71
CA GLN A 439 16.87 1.44 4.56
C GLN A 439 17.66 2.11 3.42
N ASN A 440 16.99 2.37 2.30
CA ASN A 440 17.62 2.99 1.14
C ASN A 440 18.02 4.45 1.40
N ALA A 441 17.20 5.22 2.10
CA ALA A 441 17.51 6.61 2.49
C ALA A 441 18.73 6.67 3.43
N MET A 442 18.85 5.73 4.36
CA MET A 442 20.01 5.60 5.26
C MET A 442 21.22 4.95 4.58
N ARG A 443 21.05 4.33 3.39
CA ARG A 443 22.07 3.51 2.70
C ARG A 443 22.55 2.33 3.55
N MET A 444 21.63 1.71 4.29
CA MET A 444 21.88 0.57 5.17
C MET A 444 20.89 -0.56 4.83
N SER A 445 21.24 -1.78 5.20
CA SER A 445 20.35 -2.95 5.16
C SER A 445 20.15 -3.45 6.58
N TRP A 446 18.92 -3.79 6.91
CA TRP A 446 18.56 -4.38 8.21
C TRP A 446 18.57 -5.90 8.09
N HIS A 447 18.81 -6.57 9.24
CA HIS A 447 18.69 -8.02 9.32
C HIS A 447 17.22 -8.45 9.28
N HIS A 448 16.99 -9.73 8.91
CA HIS A 448 15.65 -10.31 8.81
C HIS A 448 14.81 -10.07 10.08
N ALA A 449 15.34 -10.39 11.25
CA ALA A 449 14.65 -10.21 12.53
C ALA A 449 14.27 -8.74 12.81
N GLU A 450 15.13 -7.79 12.43
CA GLU A 450 14.86 -6.36 12.62
C GLU A 450 13.71 -5.88 11.74
N VAL A 451 13.65 -6.36 10.49
CA VAL A 451 12.54 -6.04 9.57
C VAL A 451 11.24 -6.68 10.06
N ASP A 452 11.30 -7.92 10.56
CA ASP A 452 10.14 -8.65 11.10
C ASP A 452 9.55 -7.96 12.33
N GLU A 453 10.39 -7.56 13.28
CA GLU A 453 9.97 -6.82 14.47
C GLU A 453 9.26 -5.51 14.10
N LYS A 454 9.84 -4.75 13.15
CA LYS A 454 9.23 -3.50 12.66
C LYS A 454 7.91 -3.76 11.93
N LEU A 455 7.84 -4.81 11.11
CA LEU A 455 6.62 -5.22 10.43
C LEU A 455 5.53 -5.58 11.43
N HIS A 456 5.84 -6.39 12.44
CA HIS A 456 4.89 -6.77 13.49
C HIS A 456 4.38 -5.54 14.25
N ALA A 457 5.27 -4.63 14.64
CA ALA A 457 4.89 -3.38 15.30
C ALA A 457 3.94 -2.53 14.44
N ILE A 458 4.23 -2.37 13.14
CA ILE A 458 3.35 -1.65 12.22
C ILE A 458 1.98 -2.32 12.10
N MET A 459 1.92 -3.65 11.98
CA MET A 459 0.63 -4.36 11.89
C MET A 459 -0.20 -4.21 13.17
N LYS A 460 0.44 -4.19 14.33
CA LYS A 460 -0.19 -3.90 15.61
C LYS A 460 -0.73 -2.47 15.69
N ASP A 461 0.02 -1.49 15.20
CA ASP A 461 -0.42 -0.10 15.13
C ASP A 461 -1.62 0.07 14.19
N ILE A 462 -1.60 -0.59 13.02
CA ILE A 462 -2.74 -0.60 12.10
C ILE A 462 -3.98 -1.16 12.79
N HIS A 463 -3.85 -2.29 13.49
CA HIS A 463 -4.94 -2.91 14.24
C HIS A 463 -5.46 -1.97 15.33
N GLY A 464 -4.58 -1.33 16.11
CA GLY A 464 -4.95 -0.33 17.13
C GLY A 464 -5.74 0.84 16.56
N ASN A 465 -5.31 1.37 15.42
CA ASN A 465 -6.00 2.46 14.73
C ASN A 465 -7.37 2.01 14.20
N CYS A 466 -7.49 0.80 13.67
CA CYS A 466 -8.78 0.24 13.25
C CYS A 466 -9.75 0.09 14.42
N ILE A 467 -9.26 -0.29 15.61
CA ILE A 467 -10.10 -0.33 16.83
C ILE A 467 -10.54 1.07 17.21
N HIS A 468 -9.60 2.02 17.27
CA HIS A 468 -9.88 3.39 17.72
C HIS A 468 -11.06 4.01 16.96
N TYR A 469 -11.14 3.81 15.66
CA TYR A 469 -12.20 4.36 14.81
C TYR A 469 -13.37 3.42 14.51
N GLY A 470 -13.20 2.11 14.72
CA GLY A 470 -14.22 1.11 14.39
C GLY A 470 -14.99 0.54 15.57
N GLN A 471 -14.59 0.83 16.82
CA GLN A 471 -15.24 0.29 18.00
C GLN A 471 -16.60 0.96 18.22
N LYS A 472 -17.64 0.16 18.36
CA LYS A 472 -19.00 0.60 18.67
C LYS A 472 -19.26 0.65 20.19
N ALA A 473 -20.30 1.36 20.60
CA ALA A 473 -20.67 1.52 22.00
C ALA A 473 -20.94 0.19 22.74
N ASP A 474 -21.35 -0.84 22.01
CA ASP A 474 -21.60 -2.20 22.52
C ASP A 474 -20.36 -3.10 22.54
N GLY A 475 -19.18 -2.54 22.21
CA GLY A 475 -17.90 -3.24 22.17
C GLY A 475 -17.60 -4.01 20.88
N PHE A 476 -18.52 -4.03 19.91
CA PHE A 476 -18.23 -4.57 18.58
C PHE A 476 -17.19 -3.72 17.85
N ILE A 477 -16.31 -4.35 17.09
CA ILE A 477 -15.31 -3.67 16.27
C ILE A 477 -15.63 -3.89 14.80
N ASN A 478 -16.01 -2.82 14.11
CA ASN A 478 -16.14 -2.80 12.66
C ASN A 478 -14.79 -2.41 12.04
N TYR A 479 -13.97 -3.40 11.71
CA TYR A 479 -12.64 -3.16 11.14
C TYR A 479 -12.69 -2.54 9.74
N VAL A 480 -13.80 -2.69 8.99
CA VAL A 480 -13.98 -2.04 7.68
C VAL A 480 -14.08 -0.53 7.85
N GLU A 481 -14.98 -0.10 8.72
CA GLU A 481 -15.14 1.31 9.08
C GLU A 481 -13.87 1.87 9.72
N GLY A 482 -13.30 1.13 10.68
CA GLY A 482 -12.08 1.52 11.37
C GLY A 482 -10.92 1.75 10.42
N ALA A 483 -10.71 0.88 9.43
CA ALA A 483 -9.65 1.03 8.44
C ALA A 483 -9.89 2.24 7.51
N ASN A 484 -11.12 2.43 7.03
CA ASN A 484 -11.44 3.55 6.15
C ASN A 484 -11.28 4.90 6.88
N VAL A 485 -11.83 5.01 8.10
CA VAL A 485 -11.76 6.25 8.89
C VAL A 485 -10.32 6.54 9.34
N ALA A 486 -9.57 5.55 9.82
CA ALA A 486 -8.18 5.74 10.24
C ALA A 486 -7.29 6.23 9.08
N GLY A 487 -7.40 5.60 7.90
CA GLY A 487 -6.68 6.03 6.71
C GLY A 487 -7.08 7.43 6.27
N PHE A 488 -8.38 7.73 6.26
CA PHE A 488 -8.92 9.04 5.92
C PHE A 488 -8.41 10.13 6.86
N VAL A 489 -8.56 9.97 8.17
CA VAL A 489 -8.19 11.00 9.15
C VAL A 489 -6.74 11.42 9.01
N LYS A 490 -5.82 10.47 8.84
CA LYS A 490 -4.40 10.79 8.69
C LYS A 490 -4.12 11.63 7.44
N VAL A 491 -4.74 11.29 6.30
CA VAL A 491 -4.60 12.06 5.05
C VAL A 491 -5.27 13.42 5.16
N ALA A 492 -6.51 13.44 5.67
CA ALA A 492 -7.33 14.63 5.81
C ALA A 492 -6.69 15.67 6.75
N ASP A 493 -6.17 15.24 7.90
CA ASP A 493 -5.46 16.12 8.84
C ASP A 493 -4.20 16.72 8.22
N ALA A 494 -3.44 15.94 7.45
CA ALA A 494 -2.29 16.46 6.73
C ALA A 494 -2.70 17.49 5.66
N MET A 495 -3.75 17.21 4.88
CA MET A 495 -4.27 18.13 3.87
C MET A 495 -4.79 19.44 4.49
N LEU A 496 -5.46 19.38 5.63
CA LEU A 496 -5.94 20.57 6.36
C LEU A 496 -4.76 21.39 6.93
N ALA A 497 -3.75 20.72 7.48
CA ALA A 497 -2.57 21.38 8.05
C ALA A 497 -1.71 22.08 6.99
N GLN A 498 -1.62 21.51 5.79
CA GLN A 498 -0.87 22.06 4.66
C GLN A 498 -1.64 23.14 3.89
N GLY A 499 -2.96 23.22 4.07
CA GLY A 499 -3.82 24.17 3.38
C GLY A 499 -4.21 23.73 1.97
N VAL A 500 -4.53 24.71 1.13
CA VAL A 500 -4.90 24.49 -0.27
C VAL A 500 -3.67 24.68 -1.14
N VAL A 501 -3.03 23.56 -1.50
CA VAL A 501 -1.82 23.51 -2.32
C VAL A 501 -2.09 22.73 -3.60
#